data_0fac3d124e96fd01a0b5f058f3c6fcd7
#
_entry.id   0fac3d124e96fd01a0b5f058f3c6fcd7
#
_cell.length_a   1.000
_cell.length_b   1.000
_cell.length_c   1.000
_cell.angle_alpha   90.00
_cell.angle_beta   90.00
_cell.angle_gamma   90.00
#
_symmetry.space_group_name_H-M   'P 1'
#
loop_
_entity.id
_entity.type
_entity.pdbx_description
1 polymer ?
#
loop_
_entity_poly.entity_id
_entity_poly.type
_entity_poly.pdbx_seq_one_letter_code
_entity_poly.pdbx_strand_id
1 'polypeptide(L)'
;MQDRRDLQTMRALLIEGGGVRSAFAAGVLDALANEVEPFDIVAGTSAGALLGAAFLAGQHGRSARVLRDPTCRAAFGRIGDFLRGGDLVDLDLLYDAAEALEPLDVTALCASPSRFYVTLTDVDTGEGGLIAPEPEEMVDALIATSALPIAVREPRHVRGRRWLDGGIALPVPVQEVIDLGATDLLIVRTRQAGYRNSGRSGRLAAPWFDRNQPALAEALRKRGDVYNAMLDLIDAPPAGIRIEQILPRRAPACSRTGGTDIDVVRDHLMGMDAGRTWLTERRLRAR
;
A
#
# COMPACT_ATOMS: atom_id res chain seq x y z
N MET A 1 -22.33 -24.58 30.34
CA MET A 1 -22.21 -24.75 28.88
C MET A 1 -22.38 -23.39 28.27
N GLN A 2 -21.25 -22.64 28.15
CA GLN A 2 -21.26 -21.30 27.53
C GLN A 2 -21.23 -21.49 26.02
N ASP A 3 -22.23 -20.90 25.41
CA ASP A 3 -22.49 -20.79 23.97
C ASP A 3 -21.18 -20.38 23.27
N ARG A 4 -20.56 -21.28 22.52
CA ARG A 4 -19.55 -20.95 21.52
C ARG A 4 -20.34 -20.32 20.36
N ARG A 5 -20.63 -19.03 20.47
CA ARG A 5 -20.97 -18.24 19.29
C ARG A 5 -19.83 -18.45 18.32
N ASP A 6 -20.13 -19.00 17.17
CA ASP A 6 -19.22 -19.02 16.03
C ASP A 6 -18.64 -17.61 15.88
N LEU A 7 -17.41 -17.42 16.32
CA LEU A 7 -16.67 -16.19 16.08
C LEU A 7 -16.49 -16.15 14.55
N GLN A 8 -17.37 -15.40 13.89
CA GLN A 8 -17.33 -15.23 12.46
C GLN A 8 -15.90 -14.72 12.11
N THR A 9 -15.13 -15.51 11.39
CA THR A 9 -13.77 -15.18 11.00
C THR A 9 -13.79 -13.93 10.14
N MET A 10 -13.29 -12.80 10.66
CA MET A 10 -13.17 -11.56 9.90
C MET A 10 -11.86 -11.59 9.11
N ARG A 11 -11.98 -11.49 7.79
CA ARG A 11 -10.86 -11.61 6.84
C ARG A 11 -10.37 -10.25 6.39
N ALA A 12 -9.06 -10.03 6.42
CA ALA A 12 -8.44 -8.80 5.94
C ALA A 12 -7.39 -9.07 4.85
N LEU A 13 -7.37 -8.20 3.82
CA LEU A 13 -6.31 -8.13 2.83
C LEU A 13 -5.51 -6.84 3.04
N LEU A 14 -4.23 -6.98 3.31
CA LEU A 14 -3.32 -5.86 3.51
C LEU A 14 -2.31 -5.79 2.37
N ILE A 15 -2.12 -4.59 1.80
CA ILE A 15 -1.29 -4.40 0.61
C ILE A 15 -0.18 -3.39 0.91
N GLU A 16 1.06 -3.88 0.96
CA GLU A 16 2.24 -3.04 1.19
C GLU A 16 2.49 -2.09 0.03
N GLY A 17 2.87 -0.85 0.33
CA GLY A 17 3.28 0.13 -0.66
C GLY A 17 4.64 -0.18 -1.30
N GLY A 18 4.91 0.48 -2.41
CA GLY A 18 6.18 0.23 -3.10
C GLY A 18 6.47 1.13 -4.30
N GLY A 19 5.61 2.09 -4.64
CA GLY A 19 5.69 2.82 -5.90
C GLY A 19 5.67 1.84 -7.08
N VAL A 20 6.56 1.99 -8.06
CA VAL A 20 6.62 1.10 -9.24
C VAL A 20 6.88 -0.37 -8.87
N ARG A 21 7.59 -0.64 -7.76
CA ARG A 21 7.83 -2.01 -7.27
C ARG A 21 6.52 -2.76 -6.93
N SER A 22 5.42 -2.06 -6.71
CA SER A 22 4.10 -2.66 -6.47
C SER A 22 3.54 -3.42 -7.70
N ALA A 23 4.23 -3.40 -8.84
CA ALA A 23 3.92 -4.27 -9.98
C ALA A 23 3.80 -5.75 -9.57
N PHE A 24 4.62 -6.22 -8.62
CA PHE A 24 4.46 -7.54 -8.03
C PHE A 24 3.10 -7.71 -7.33
N ALA A 25 2.74 -6.77 -6.47
CA ALA A 25 1.46 -6.83 -5.76
C ALA A 25 0.27 -6.74 -6.73
N ALA A 26 0.36 -5.93 -7.79
CA ALA A 26 -0.64 -5.89 -8.85
C ALA A 26 -0.86 -7.28 -9.47
N GLY A 27 0.23 -8.00 -9.78
CA GLY A 27 0.13 -9.37 -10.31
C GLY A 27 -0.50 -10.35 -9.32
N VAL A 28 -0.18 -10.22 -8.02
CA VAL A 28 -0.83 -11.05 -7.00
C VAL A 28 -2.34 -10.79 -6.98
N LEU A 29 -2.78 -9.52 -6.94
CA LEU A 29 -4.20 -9.17 -6.91
C LEU A 29 -4.94 -9.64 -8.17
N ASP A 30 -4.32 -9.53 -9.35
CA ASP A 30 -4.90 -10.03 -10.59
C ASP A 30 -5.07 -11.57 -10.57
N ALA A 31 -4.15 -12.29 -9.91
CA ALA A 31 -4.29 -13.73 -9.73
C ALA A 31 -5.35 -14.12 -8.71
N LEU A 32 -5.59 -13.29 -7.69
CA LEU A 32 -6.62 -13.51 -6.67
C LEU A 32 -8.02 -13.12 -7.15
N ALA A 33 -8.11 -12.26 -8.15
CA ALA A 33 -9.37 -11.75 -8.67
C ALA A 33 -10.33 -12.87 -9.06
N ASN A 34 -11.57 -12.80 -8.55
CA ASN A 34 -12.64 -13.81 -8.76
C ASN A 34 -12.31 -15.24 -8.26
N GLU A 35 -11.16 -15.44 -7.61
CA GLU A 35 -10.70 -16.76 -7.14
C GLU A 35 -10.78 -16.90 -5.62
N VAL A 36 -11.00 -15.79 -4.91
CA VAL A 36 -11.12 -15.75 -3.44
C VAL A 36 -12.47 -15.19 -3.02
N GLU A 37 -12.97 -15.69 -1.89
CA GLU A 37 -14.12 -15.07 -1.24
C GLU A 37 -13.78 -13.62 -0.85
N PRO A 38 -14.75 -12.71 -0.86
CA PRO A 38 -14.53 -11.32 -0.45
C PRO A 38 -13.85 -11.20 0.92
N PHE A 39 -12.99 -10.20 1.05
CA PHE A 39 -12.43 -9.82 2.34
C PHE A 39 -13.39 -8.84 3.04
N ASP A 40 -13.49 -8.91 4.36
CA ASP A 40 -14.27 -7.94 5.14
C ASP A 40 -13.58 -6.57 5.18
N ILE A 41 -12.24 -6.59 5.19
CA ILE A 41 -11.39 -5.41 5.20
C ILE A 41 -10.34 -5.51 4.10
N VAL A 42 -10.17 -4.44 3.33
CA VAL A 42 -9.02 -4.25 2.43
C VAL A 42 -8.32 -2.96 2.84
N ALA A 43 -7.05 -3.05 3.18
CA ALA A 43 -6.26 -1.88 3.56
C ALA A 43 -4.96 -1.81 2.76
N GLY A 44 -4.62 -0.61 2.32
CA GLY A 44 -3.42 -0.39 1.51
C GLY A 44 -2.62 0.83 1.94
N THR A 45 -1.34 0.81 1.63
CA THR A 45 -0.40 1.90 1.87
C THR A 45 0.18 2.37 0.56
N SER A 46 0.17 3.70 0.30
CA SER A 46 0.81 4.24 -0.91
C SER A 46 0.25 3.57 -2.19
N ALA A 47 1.11 3.14 -3.10
CA ALA A 47 0.71 2.37 -4.27
C ALA A 47 -0.18 1.15 -3.92
N GLY A 48 0.01 0.53 -2.74
CA GLY A 48 -0.83 -0.58 -2.28
C GLY A 48 -2.30 -0.19 -2.08
N ALA A 49 -2.56 1.06 -1.68
CA ALA A 49 -3.93 1.59 -1.59
C ALA A 49 -4.58 1.75 -2.97
N LEU A 50 -3.82 2.28 -3.95
CA LEU A 50 -4.29 2.40 -5.34
C LEU A 50 -4.63 1.01 -5.96
N LEU A 51 -3.80 0.01 -5.66
CA LEU A 51 -4.04 -1.36 -6.08
C LEU A 51 -5.29 -1.95 -5.41
N GLY A 52 -5.45 -1.74 -4.10
CA GLY A 52 -6.61 -2.20 -3.33
C GLY A 52 -7.91 -1.56 -3.82
N ALA A 53 -7.89 -0.27 -4.15
CA ALA A 53 -9.03 0.44 -4.74
C ALA A 53 -9.44 -0.16 -6.08
N ALA A 54 -8.49 -0.37 -7.01
CA ALA A 54 -8.76 -0.99 -8.30
C ALA A 54 -9.24 -2.45 -8.16
N PHE A 55 -8.69 -3.21 -7.21
CA PHE A 55 -9.12 -4.58 -6.91
C PHE A 55 -10.57 -4.63 -6.45
N LEU A 56 -10.98 -3.76 -5.51
CA LEU A 56 -12.36 -3.68 -5.03
C LEU A 56 -13.34 -3.13 -6.07
N ALA A 57 -12.88 -2.25 -6.95
CA ALA A 57 -13.64 -1.77 -8.10
C ALA A 57 -13.81 -2.83 -9.20
N GLY A 58 -13.20 -4.04 -9.06
CA GLY A 58 -13.25 -5.08 -10.09
C GLY A 58 -12.42 -4.77 -11.34
N GLN A 59 -11.55 -3.74 -11.30
CA GLN A 59 -10.75 -3.29 -12.44
C GLN A 59 -9.42 -4.07 -12.53
N HIS A 60 -9.53 -5.38 -12.79
CA HIS A 60 -8.37 -6.27 -12.88
C HIS A 60 -7.44 -5.86 -14.03
N GLY A 61 -6.12 -5.89 -13.78
CA GLY A 61 -5.09 -5.47 -14.71
C GLY A 61 -4.92 -3.95 -14.85
N ARG A 62 -5.85 -3.11 -14.34
CA ARG A 62 -5.73 -1.63 -14.39
C ARG A 62 -4.38 -1.16 -13.84
N SER A 63 -4.01 -1.62 -12.66
CA SER A 63 -2.77 -1.22 -12.01
C SER A 63 -1.52 -1.55 -12.83
N ALA A 64 -1.50 -2.71 -13.48
CA ALA A 64 -0.41 -3.10 -14.36
C ALA A 64 -0.36 -2.21 -15.62
N ARG A 65 -1.52 -1.85 -16.21
CA ARG A 65 -1.58 -0.92 -17.36
C ARG A 65 -1.09 0.47 -16.98
N VAL A 66 -1.52 1.02 -15.85
CA VAL A 66 -1.07 2.33 -15.33
C VAL A 66 0.45 2.34 -15.08
N LEU A 67 0.99 1.32 -14.43
CA LEU A 67 2.43 1.22 -14.16
C LEU A 67 3.29 1.08 -15.41
N ARG A 68 2.73 0.62 -16.53
CA ARG A 68 3.40 0.47 -17.82
C ARG A 68 3.26 1.70 -18.70
N ASP A 69 2.23 2.51 -18.50
CA ASP A 69 1.96 3.67 -19.33
C ASP A 69 3.10 4.69 -19.28
N PRO A 70 3.61 5.16 -20.43
CA PRO A 70 4.72 6.11 -20.46
C PRO A 70 4.39 7.45 -19.81
N THR A 71 3.14 7.93 -19.93
CA THR A 71 2.71 9.22 -19.35
C THR A 71 2.64 9.13 -17.84
N CYS A 72 2.04 8.05 -17.31
CA CYS A 72 2.04 7.78 -15.88
C CYS A 72 3.47 7.66 -15.33
N ARG A 73 4.37 7.02 -16.07
CA ARG A 73 5.76 6.88 -15.68
C ARG A 73 6.57 8.17 -15.73
N ALA A 74 6.20 9.12 -16.59
CA ALA A 74 6.83 10.43 -16.66
C ALA A 74 6.61 11.27 -15.39
N ALA A 75 5.63 10.90 -14.55
CA ALA A 75 5.42 11.52 -13.23
C ALA A 75 6.53 11.23 -12.22
N PHE A 76 7.36 10.19 -12.45
CA PHE A 76 8.43 9.79 -11.54
C PHE A 76 9.79 10.33 -11.99
N GLY A 77 10.66 10.64 -11.01
CA GLY A 77 12.06 11.00 -11.27
C GLY A 77 12.26 12.37 -11.93
N ARG A 78 11.39 13.33 -11.70
CA ARG A 78 11.41 14.68 -12.26
C ARG A 78 12.50 15.57 -11.65
N ILE A 79 13.77 15.11 -11.75
CA ILE A 79 14.92 15.80 -11.11
C ILE A 79 15.03 17.25 -11.59
N GLY A 80 14.82 17.53 -12.88
CA GLY A 80 14.88 18.88 -13.42
C GLY A 80 13.84 19.82 -12.81
N ASP A 81 12.62 19.34 -12.60
CA ASP A 81 11.56 20.12 -11.96
C ASP A 81 11.81 20.27 -10.46
N PHE A 82 12.29 19.21 -9.80
CA PHE A 82 12.68 19.26 -8.39
C PHE A 82 13.75 20.34 -8.13
N LEU A 83 14.75 20.47 -9.00
CA LEU A 83 15.78 21.51 -8.90
C LEU A 83 15.23 22.93 -9.14
N ARG A 84 14.12 23.06 -9.88
CA ARG A 84 13.43 24.35 -10.10
C ARG A 84 12.38 24.68 -9.05
N GLY A 85 12.23 23.84 -8.01
CA GLY A 85 11.27 24.07 -6.95
C GLY A 85 9.97 23.27 -7.07
N GLY A 86 9.84 22.38 -8.07
CA GLY A 86 8.73 21.44 -8.22
C GLY A 86 8.94 20.13 -7.46
N ASP A 87 8.09 19.16 -7.72
CA ASP A 87 8.12 17.82 -7.11
C ASP A 87 9.07 16.87 -7.84
N LEU A 88 9.66 15.92 -7.10
CA LEU A 88 10.41 14.81 -7.67
C LEU A 88 9.47 13.73 -8.23
N VAL A 89 8.29 13.57 -7.63
CA VAL A 89 7.17 12.76 -8.11
C VAL A 89 5.95 13.65 -8.18
N ASP A 90 5.46 13.86 -9.39
CA ASP A 90 4.26 14.65 -9.66
C ASP A 90 3.02 13.75 -9.54
N LEU A 91 2.41 13.76 -8.36
CA LEU A 91 1.25 12.91 -8.07
C LEU A 91 0.00 13.34 -8.81
N ASP A 92 -0.17 14.64 -9.09
CA ASP A 92 -1.32 15.14 -9.84
C ASP A 92 -1.22 14.68 -11.29
N LEU A 93 -0.04 14.81 -11.92
CA LEU A 93 0.21 14.28 -13.25
C LEU A 93 0.00 12.76 -13.30
N LEU A 94 0.48 12.02 -12.28
CA LEU A 94 0.29 10.56 -12.20
C LEU A 94 -1.19 10.20 -12.14
N TYR A 95 -1.94 10.89 -11.30
CA TYR A 95 -3.37 10.64 -11.14
C TYR A 95 -4.13 11.01 -12.42
N ASP A 96 -3.92 12.20 -12.96
CA ASP A 96 -4.58 12.67 -14.19
C ASP A 96 -4.29 11.74 -15.39
N ALA A 97 -3.05 11.29 -15.54
CA ALA A 97 -2.67 10.36 -16.59
C ALA A 97 -3.32 8.97 -16.40
N ALA A 98 -3.41 8.50 -15.14
CA ALA A 98 -4.06 7.23 -14.84
C ALA A 98 -5.57 7.29 -15.09
N GLU A 99 -6.21 8.41 -14.73
CA GLU A 99 -7.64 8.65 -15.00
C GLU A 99 -7.93 8.82 -16.51
N ALA A 100 -7.05 9.48 -17.25
CA ALA A 100 -7.18 9.59 -18.70
C ALA A 100 -7.00 8.24 -19.41
N LEU A 101 -6.14 7.37 -18.89
CA LEU A 101 -5.92 6.03 -19.42
C LEU A 101 -7.07 5.08 -19.10
N GLU A 102 -7.45 5.01 -17.85
CA GLU A 102 -8.50 4.12 -17.32
C GLU A 102 -9.01 4.70 -15.99
N PRO A 103 -10.14 5.41 -15.98
CA PRO A 103 -10.69 6.01 -14.78
C PRO A 103 -10.90 4.99 -13.66
N LEU A 104 -10.62 5.37 -12.42
CA LEU A 104 -10.97 4.54 -11.27
C LEU A 104 -12.49 4.58 -11.04
N ASP A 105 -13.14 3.44 -11.07
CA ASP A 105 -14.57 3.35 -10.77
C ASP A 105 -14.79 3.44 -9.24
N VAL A 106 -14.84 4.69 -8.75
CA VAL A 106 -15.08 4.98 -7.33
C VAL A 106 -16.47 4.49 -6.91
N THR A 107 -17.45 4.48 -7.82
CA THR A 107 -18.81 3.98 -7.53
C THR A 107 -18.78 2.49 -7.24
N ALA A 108 -18.11 1.71 -8.09
CA ALA A 108 -17.94 0.28 -7.87
C ALA A 108 -17.12 -0.03 -6.60
N LEU A 109 -16.04 0.75 -6.36
CA LEU A 109 -15.25 0.66 -5.13
C LEU A 109 -16.12 0.85 -3.88
N CYS A 110 -16.93 1.90 -3.84
CA CYS A 110 -17.81 2.21 -2.71
C CYS A 110 -18.98 1.21 -2.57
N ALA A 111 -19.38 0.56 -3.65
CA ALA A 111 -20.39 -0.50 -3.63
C ALA A 111 -19.85 -1.87 -3.19
N SER A 112 -18.54 -2.01 -3.03
CA SER A 112 -17.92 -3.25 -2.54
C SER A 112 -18.43 -3.61 -1.14
N PRO A 113 -18.69 -4.89 -0.83
CA PRO A 113 -19.03 -5.33 0.51
C PRO A 113 -17.85 -5.20 1.49
N SER A 114 -16.64 -5.02 0.99
CA SER A 114 -15.41 -4.85 1.77
C SER A 114 -15.27 -3.42 2.28
N ARG A 115 -14.91 -3.24 3.55
CA ARG A 115 -14.50 -1.93 4.07
C ARG A 115 -13.11 -1.60 3.54
N PHE A 116 -12.97 -0.48 2.86
CA PHE A 116 -11.70 -0.03 2.31
C PHE A 116 -11.02 0.97 3.24
N TYR A 117 -9.71 0.78 3.47
CA TYR A 117 -8.89 1.66 4.29
C TYR A 117 -7.59 2.06 3.59
N VAL A 118 -7.16 3.27 3.85
CA VAL A 118 -5.83 3.78 3.45
C VAL A 118 -5.02 4.14 4.69
N THR A 119 -3.71 3.94 4.64
CA THR A 119 -2.80 4.42 5.69
C THR A 119 -2.26 5.78 5.32
N LEU A 120 -2.18 6.67 6.30
CA LEU A 120 -1.66 8.03 6.16
C LEU A 120 -0.72 8.34 7.33
N THR A 121 0.22 9.27 7.13
CA THR A 121 1.05 9.82 8.21
C THR A 121 0.66 11.28 8.45
N ASP A 122 0.21 11.59 9.65
CA ASP A 122 -0.11 12.96 10.05
C ASP A 122 1.16 13.80 10.19
N VAL A 123 1.20 14.93 9.53
CA VAL A 123 2.37 15.82 9.51
C VAL A 123 2.60 16.50 10.86
N ASP A 124 1.51 16.81 11.56
CA ASP A 124 1.56 17.61 12.77
C ASP A 124 1.88 16.75 14.01
N THR A 125 1.45 15.49 14.02
CA THR A 125 1.70 14.56 15.13
C THR A 125 2.79 13.52 14.83
N GLY A 126 3.08 13.26 13.54
CA GLY A 126 3.98 12.18 13.11
C GLY A 126 3.38 10.78 13.25
N GLU A 127 2.11 10.67 13.66
CA GLU A 127 1.43 9.40 13.89
C GLU A 127 0.87 8.81 12.59
N GLY A 128 0.80 7.48 12.54
CA GLY A 128 0.11 6.75 11.48
C GLY A 128 -1.40 6.73 11.72
N GLY A 129 -2.18 6.99 10.67
CA GLY A 129 -3.63 6.88 10.67
C GLY A 129 -4.12 5.83 9.69
N LEU A 130 -5.08 4.99 10.12
CA LEU A 130 -5.86 4.11 9.26
C LEU A 130 -7.22 4.77 9.03
N ILE A 131 -7.48 5.20 7.79
CA ILE A 131 -8.68 5.98 7.44
C ILE A 131 -9.51 5.22 6.44
N ALA A 132 -10.83 5.13 6.69
CA ALA A 132 -11.83 4.74 5.70
C ALA A 132 -12.30 6.02 4.99
N PRO A 133 -11.90 6.27 3.74
CA PRO A 133 -12.33 7.47 3.03
C PRO A 133 -13.82 7.39 2.69
N GLU A 134 -14.53 8.52 2.85
CA GLU A 134 -15.85 8.68 2.25
C GLU A 134 -15.72 8.83 0.72
N PRO A 135 -16.78 8.61 -0.06
CA PRO A 135 -16.70 8.69 -1.52
C PRO A 135 -16.09 10.00 -2.03
N GLU A 136 -16.42 11.13 -1.41
CA GLU A 136 -15.93 12.47 -1.78
C GLU A 136 -14.46 12.69 -1.42
N GLU A 137 -13.94 11.94 -0.46
CA GLU A 137 -12.55 12.02 0.01
C GLU A 137 -11.64 11.00 -0.68
N MET A 138 -12.20 10.06 -1.44
CA MET A 138 -11.49 8.88 -1.95
C MET A 138 -10.24 9.25 -2.73
N VAL A 139 -10.37 10.16 -3.67
CA VAL A 139 -9.27 10.62 -4.53
C VAL A 139 -8.18 11.30 -3.72
N ASP A 140 -8.55 12.24 -2.84
CA ASP A 140 -7.61 12.97 -2.00
C ASP A 140 -6.86 12.01 -1.05
N ALA A 141 -7.54 11.04 -0.48
CA ALA A 141 -6.93 10.03 0.38
C ALA A 141 -5.96 9.10 -0.39
N LEU A 142 -6.29 8.71 -1.63
CA LEU A 142 -5.42 7.92 -2.49
C LEU A 142 -4.18 8.69 -2.95
N ILE A 143 -4.31 9.99 -3.20
CA ILE A 143 -3.16 10.86 -3.50
C ILE A 143 -2.32 11.06 -2.22
N ALA A 144 -2.96 11.37 -1.08
CA ALA A 144 -2.28 11.61 0.18
C ALA A 144 -1.45 10.41 0.65
N THR A 145 -1.99 9.19 0.55
CA THR A 145 -1.25 7.97 0.95
C THR A 145 0.01 7.74 0.11
N SER A 146 0.12 8.35 -1.07
CA SER A 146 1.25 8.26 -1.99
C SER A 146 2.23 9.44 -1.89
N ALA A 147 1.93 10.46 -1.08
CA ALA A 147 2.69 11.69 -0.95
C ALA A 147 3.95 11.49 -0.07
N LEU A 148 5.03 11.01 -0.68
CA LEU A 148 6.31 10.80 0.02
C LEU A 148 6.99 12.14 0.33
N PRO A 149 7.48 12.38 1.57
CA PRO A 149 8.24 13.57 1.91
C PRO A 149 9.50 13.67 1.03
N ILE A 150 9.88 14.89 0.68
CA ILE A 150 10.94 15.23 -0.29
C ILE A 150 10.52 14.94 -1.75
N ALA A 151 9.82 13.84 -2.02
CA ALA A 151 9.32 13.54 -3.36
C ALA A 151 8.17 14.48 -3.77
N VAL A 152 7.33 14.86 -2.82
CA VAL A 152 6.36 15.96 -2.95
C VAL A 152 6.69 17.03 -1.91
N ARG A 153 6.45 18.30 -2.26
CA ARG A 153 6.77 19.44 -1.39
C ARG A 153 5.68 19.72 -0.37
N GLU A 154 4.43 19.60 -0.81
CA GLU A 154 3.28 19.95 0.01
C GLU A 154 2.51 18.72 0.45
N PRO A 155 2.17 18.61 1.74
CA PRO A 155 1.25 17.60 2.25
C PRO A 155 -0.13 17.74 1.60
N ARG A 156 -0.87 16.64 1.54
CA ARG A 156 -2.26 16.65 1.09
C ARG A 156 -3.22 16.83 2.28
N HIS A 157 -4.39 17.39 2.00
CA HIS A 157 -5.39 17.66 3.01
C HIS A 157 -6.55 16.66 2.90
N VAL A 158 -6.82 15.94 3.98
CA VAL A 158 -8.00 15.09 4.13
C VAL A 158 -8.60 15.37 5.50
N ARG A 159 -9.89 15.63 5.58
CA ARG A 159 -10.61 15.97 6.84
C ARG A 159 -9.96 17.13 7.61
N GLY A 160 -9.49 18.16 6.90
CA GLY A 160 -8.86 19.33 7.52
C GLY A 160 -7.48 19.10 8.15
N ARG A 161 -6.91 17.91 8.01
CA ARG A 161 -5.56 17.57 8.51
C ARG A 161 -4.57 17.41 7.34
N ARG A 162 -3.28 17.62 7.63
CA ARG A 162 -2.18 17.50 6.66
C ARG A 162 -1.58 16.10 6.70
N TRP A 163 -1.57 15.43 5.55
CA TRP A 163 -1.15 14.05 5.45
C TRP A 163 -0.04 13.84 4.43
N LEU A 164 0.79 12.85 4.71
CA LEU A 164 1.80 12.27 3.83
C LEU A 164 1.65 10.75 3.74
N ASP A 165 2.51 10.11 2.92
CA ASP A 165 2.53 8.66 2.68
C ASP A 165 2.52 7.87 4.00
N GLY A 166 1.55 6.95 4.12
CA GLY A 166 1.41 6.10 5.31
C GLY A 166 2.63 5.23 5.58
N GLY A 167 3.44 4.92 4.57
CA GLY A 167 4.65 4.13 4.72
C GLY A 167 5.77 4.79 5.54
N ILE A 168 5.53 5.96 6.13
CA ILE A 168 6.41 6.59 7.12
C ILE A 168 6.13 6.01 8.51
N ALA A 169 4.88 6.14 8.98
CA ALA A 169 4.49 5.78 10.34
C ALA A 169 3.61 4.52 10.42
N LEU A 170 2.97 4.10 9.31
CA LEU A 170 2.10 2.93 9.25
C LEU A 170 2.28 2.17 7.92
N PRO A 171 3.41 1.45 7.73
CA PRO A 171 3.77 0.82 6.45
C PRO A 171 2.85 -0.32 6.02
N VAL A 172 2.29 -1.06 6.96
CA VAL A 172 1.21 -2.06 6.79
C VAL A 172 0.43 -2.10 8.09
N PRO A 173 -0.89 -1.86 8.09
CA PRO A 173 -1.69 -1.65 9.30
C PRO A 173 -2.12 -2.96 9.97
N VAL A 174 -1.17 -3.80 10.35
CA VAL A 174 -1.44 -5.15 10.90
C VAL A 174 -2.18 -5.06 12.23
N GLN A 175 -1.65 -4.30 13.19
CA GLN A 175 -2.26 -4.15 14.51
C GLN A 175 -3.62 -3.45 14.42
N GLU A 176 -3.70 -2.41 13.59
CA GLU A 176 -4.92 -1.61 13.44
C GLU A 176 -6.08 -2.44 12.88
N VAL A 177 -5.83 -3.37 11.93
CA VAL A 177 -6.91 -4.23 11.43
C VAL A 177 -7.24 -5.37 12.40
N ILE A 178 -6.30 -5.84 13.21
CA ILE A 178 -6.57 -6.76 14.33
C ILE A 178 -7.49 -6.06 15.35
N ASP A 179 -7.22 -4.81 15.67
CA ASP A 179 -8.03 -4.00 16.59
C ASP A 179 -9.44 -3.73 16.03
N LEU A 180 -9.61 -3.73 14.70
CA LEU A 180 -10.92 -3.69 14.03
C LEU A 180 -11.65 -5.04 14.05
N GLY A 181 -11.03 -6.09 14.59
CA GLY A 181 -11.61 -7.42 14.75
C GLY A 181 -11.18 -8.46 13.71
N ALA A 182 -10.23 -8.14 12.81
CA ALA A 182 -9.74 -9.11 11.83
C ALA A 182 -8.96 -10.25 12.53
N THR A 183 -9.24 -11.49 12.13
CA THR A 183 -8.61 -12.70 12.70
C THR A 183 -7.90 -13.55 11.64
N ASP A 184 -8.19 -13.35 10.36
CA ASP A 184 -7.54 -14.05 9.23
C ASP A 184 -6.99 -12.99 8.24
N LEU A 185 -5.68 -12.75 8.26
CA LEU A 185 -5.03 -11.71 7.48
C LEU A 185 -4.24 -12.32 6.32
N LEU A 186 -4.45 -11.81 5.11
CA LEU A 186 -3.58 -12.03 3.98
C LEU A 186 -2.79 -10.75 3.70
N ILE A 187 -1.47 -10.82 3.73
CA ILE A 187 -0.59 -9.67 3.50
C ILE A 187 0.16 -9.86 2.19
N VAL A 188 -0.05 -8.95 1.24
CA VAL A 188 0.71 -8.88 0.00
C VAL A 188 1.84 -7.88 0.18
N ARG A 189 3.08 -8.36 0.21
CA ARG A 189 4.26 -7.53 0.40
C ARG A 189 5.02 -7.31 -0.89
N THR A 190 5.70 -6.19 -0.99
CA THR A 190 6.54 -5.81 -2.13
C THR A 190 8.03 -6.04 -1.90
N ARG A 191 8.38 -6.61 -0.73
CA ARG A 191 9.75 -6.97 -0.34
C ARG A 191 9.86 -8.47 -0.14
N GLN A 192 11.00 -9.03 -0.56
CA GLN A 192 11.32 -10.45 -0.38
C GLN A 192 11.42 -10.84 1.10
N ALA A 193 11.36 -12.13 1.37
CA ALA A 193 11.59 -12.69 2.70
C ALA A 193 12.94 -12.22 3.27
N GLY A 194 13.00 -12.05 4.59
CA GLY A 194 14.22 -11.62 5.29
C GLY A 194 14.57 -10.14 5.15
N TYR A 195 13.82 -9.36 4.35
CA TYR A 195 14.05 -7.92 4.28
C TYR A 195 13.74 -7.25 5.62
N ARG A 196 14.70 -6.44 6.10
CA ARG A 196 14.53 -5.52 7.23
C ARG A 196 14.88 -4.10 6.79
N ASN A 197 14.15 -3.12 7.30
CA ASN A 197 14.38 -1.72 6.95
C ASN A 197 15.50 -1.14 7.83
N SER A 198 16.60 -0.71 7.21
CA SER A 198 17.72 -0.11 7.93
C SER A 198 17.44 1.29 8.52
N GLY A 199 16.33 1.92 8.18
CA GLY A 199 15.97 3.28 8.59
C GLY A 199 16.83 4.39 7.98
N ARG A 200 17.89 4.08 7.20
CA ARG A 200 18.86 5.07 6.69
C ARG A 200 18.21 6.20 5.90
N SER A 201 17.27 5.90 5.01
CA SER A 201 16.61 6.92 4.19
C SER A 201 15.80 7.91 5.04
N GLY A 202 15.10 7.43 6.06
CA GLY A 202 14.34 8.27 6.99
C GLY A 202 15.28 9.16 7.82
N ARG A 203 16.34 8.59 8.39
CA ARG A 203 17.34 9.36 9.15
C ARG A 203 18.05 10.42 8.33
N LEU A 204 18.30 10.17 7.03
CA LEU A 204 18.88 11.16 6.12
C LEU A 204 17.89 12.26 5.75
N ALA A 205 16.61 11.96 5.67
CA ALA A 205 15.56 12.92 5.34
C ALA A 205 15.13 13.79 6.52
N ALA A 206 15.12 13.24 7.74
CA ALA A 206 14.61 13.90 8.95
C ALA A 206 15.12 15.32 9.18
N PRO A 207 16.43 15.64 9.00
CA PRO A 207 16.95 16.99 9.27
C PRO A 207 16.28 18.10 8.44
N TRP A 208 15.69 17.77 7.28
CA TRP A 208 15.00 18.77 6.44
C TRP A 208 13.69 19.24 7.07
N PHE A 209 13.15 18.49 8.02
CA PHE A 209 11.87 18.74 8.68
C PHE A 209 12.01 19.18 10.14
N ASP A 210 13.19 19.04 10.75
CA ASP A 210 13.43 19.31 12.19
C ASP A 210 12.91 20.66 12.66
N ARG A 211 13.09 21.70 11.84
CA ARG A 211 12.71 23.07 12.23
C ARG A 211 11.22 23.33 12.13
N ASN A 212 10.59 22.86 11.04
CA ASN A 212 9.22 23.26 10.68
C ASN A 212 8.18 22.15 10.98
N GLN A 213 8.60 20.90 11.05
CA GLN A 213 7.75 19.71 11.23
C GLN A 213 8.47 18.67 12.11
N PRO A 214 8.77 18.99 13.38
CA PRO A 214 9.62 18.13 14.22
C PRO A 214 8.99 16.76 14.48
N ALA A 215 7.66 16.65 14.55
CA ALA A 215 6.96 15.38 14.71
C ALA A 215 7.16 14.47 13.48
N LEU A 216 7.05 15.02 12.27
CA LEU A 216 7.36 14.30 11.03
C LEU A 216 8.83 13.87 10.98
N ALA A 217 9.76 14.76 11.40
CA ALA A 217 11.17 14.42 11.46
C ALA A 217 11.43 13.21 12.37
N GLU A 218 10.78 13.15 13.52
CA GLU A 218 10.88 12.03 14.45
C GLU A 218 10.27 10.75 13.86
N ALA A 219 9.11 10.84 13.22
CA ALA A 219 8.50 9.70 12.51
C ALA A 219 9.45 9.14 11.42
N LEU A 220 10.11 10.02 10.66
CA LEU A 220 11.11 9.63 9.66
C LEU A 220 12.32 8.90 10.29
N ARG A 221 12.80 9.34 11.46
CA ARG A 221 13.88 8.65 12.19
C ARG A 221 13.47 7.24 12.60
N LYS A 222 12.24 7.09 13.11
CA LYS A 222 11.67 5.83 13.60
C LYS A 222 11.18 4.89 12.50
N ARG A 223 11.06 5.35 11.26
CA ARG A 223 10.48 4.60 10.15
C ARG A 223 11.02 3.17 10.00
N GLY A 224 12.33 2.98 10.22
CA GLY A 224 12.96 1.66 10.15
C GLY A 224 12.48 0.75 11.27
N ASP A 225 12.41 1.27 12.48
CA ASP A 225 12.03 0.52 13.67
C ASP A 225 10.54 0.15 13.62
N VAL A 226 9.68 1.08 13.20
CA VAL A 226 8.25 0.83 12.96
C VAL A 226 8.04 -0.29 11.94
N TYR A 227 8.74 -0.22 10.80
CA TYR A 227 8.66 -1.26 9.77
C TYR A 227 9.10 -2.63 10.31
N ASN A 228 10.18 -2.68 11.09
CA ASN A 228 10.71 -3.92 11.62
C ASN A 228 9.83 -4.49 12.74
N ALA A 229 9.26 -3.65 13.60
CA ALA A 229 8.29 -4.07 14.62
C ALA A 229 7.02 -4.67 14.00
N MET A 230 6.52 -4.09 12.90
CA MET A 230 5.43 -4.67 12.12
C MET A 230 5.79 -6.06 11.60
N LEU A 231 7.03 -6.27 11.12
CA LEU A 231 7.48 -7.59 10.68
C LEU A 231 7.54 -8.59 11.85
N ASP A 232 7.99 -8.16 13.02
CA ASP A 232 8.02 -9.00 14.22
C ASP A 232 6.62 -9.44 14.63
N LEU A 233 5.63 -8.54 14.52
CA LEU A 233 4.21 -8.87 14.74
C LEU A 233 3.67 -9.88 13.72
N ILE A 234 4.05 -9.74 12.44
CA ILE A 234 3.66 -10.67 11.38
C ILE A 234 4.27 -12.07 11.62
N ASP A 235 5.54 -12.11 12.03
CA ASP A 235 6.28 -13.37 12.26
C ASP A 235 5.84 -14.08 13.56
N ALA A 236 5.30 -13.32 14.54
CA ALA A 236 4.79 -13.84 15.82
C ALA A 236 3.43 -13.21 16.18
N PRO A 237 2.35 -13.58 15.47
CA PRO A 237 1.03 -12.98 15.68
C PRO A 237 0.45 -13.38 17.05
N PRO A 238 -0.43 -12.55 17.63
CA PRO A 238 -1.15 -12.87 18.85
C PRO A 238 -1.99 -14.16 18.72
N ALA A 239 -2.27 -14.77 19.86
CA ALA A 239 -3.12 -15.97 19.90
C ALA A 239 -4.50 -15.71 19.27
N GLY A 240 -4.94 -16.59 18.38
CA GLY A 240 -6.21 -16.48 17.66
C GLY A 240 -6.14 -15.66 16.37
N ILE A 241 -5.01 -15.08 16.04
CA ILE A 241 -4.77 -14.37 14.78
C ILE A 241 -3.99 -15.25 13.81
N ARG A 242 -4.50 -15.40 12.61
CA ARG A 242 -3.82 -16.08 11.51
C ARG A 242 -3.32 -15.06 10.51
N ILE A 243 -2.04 -15.15 10.17
CA ILE A 243 -1.42 -14.29 9.15
C ILE A 243 -0.78 -15.15 8.07
N GLU A 244 -1.19 -14.94 6.83
CA GLU A 244 -0.51 -15.48 5.65
C GLU A 244 0.12 -14.34 4.85
N GLN A 245 1.26 -14.62 4.19
CA GLN A 245 1.97 -13.63 3.41
C GLN A 245 2.18 -14.13 1.98
N ILE A 246 2.02 -13.26 0.98
CA ILE A 246 2.49 -13.49 -0.38
C ILE A 246 3.65 -12.53 -0.64
N LEU A 247 4.83 -13.09 -0.89
CA LEU A 247 6.12 -12.39 -1.00
C LEU A 247 6.75 -12.62 -2.36
N PRO A 248 7.52 -11.64 -2.89
CA PRO A 248 8.40 -11.90 -4.02
C PRO A 248 9.45 -12.95 -3.64
N ARG A 249 9.59 -14.00 -4.45
CA ARG A 249 10.61 -15.05 -4.25
C ARG A 249 12.05 -14.56 -4.47
N ARG A 250 12.22 -13.42 -5.12
CA ARG A 250 13.48 -12.70 -5.35
C ARG A 250 13.22 -11.21 -5.29
N ALA A 251 14.28 -10.40 -5.20
CA ALA A 251 14.13 -8.94 -5.26
C ALA A 251 13.42 -8.54 -6.55
N PRO A 252 12.35 -7.73 -6.50
CA PRO A 252 11.72 -7.16 -7.68
C PRO A 252 12.72 -6.37 -8.52
N ALA A 253 12.56 -6.40 -9.84
CA ALA A 253 13.38 -5.65 -10.78
C ALA A 253 13.08 -4.14 -10.69
N CYS A 254 11.82 -3.79 -10.41
CA CYS A 254 11.41 -2.41 -10.19
C CYS A 254 11.89 -1.89 -8.83
N SER A 255 12.36 -0.64 -8.82
CA SER A 255 12.59 0.14 -7.59
C SER A 255 11.32 0.89 -7.20
N ARG A 256 11.39 1.75 -6.18
CA ARG A 256 10.24 2.60 -5.79
C ARG A 256 9.85 3.61 -6.88
N THR A 257 10.83 4.22 -7.53
CA THR A 257 10.63 5.33 -8.49
C THR A 257 11.12 5.00 -9.90
N GLY A 258 11.50 3.75 -10.17
CA GLY A 258 12.08 3.37 -11.46
C GLY A 258 11.89 1.90 -11.80
N GLY A 259 12.00 1.63 -13.08
CA GLY A 259 11.86 0.33 -13.73
C GLY A 259 11.55 0.55 -15.21
N THR A 260 11.93 -0.37 -16.07
CA THR A 260 11.51 -0.39 -17.47
C THR A 260 10.14 -1.05 -17.62
N ASP A 261 9.49 -0.92 -18.77
CA ASP A 261 8.26 -1.69 -19.06
C ASP A 261 8.48 -3.20 -18.87
N ILE A 262 9.63 -3.71 -19.32
CA ILE A 262 10.01 -5.11 -19.15
C ILE A 262 10.11 -5.50 -17.67
N ASP A 263 10.65 -4.61 -16.82
CA ASP A 263 10.74 -4.86 -15.38
C ASP A 263 9.36 -4.93 -14.73
N VAL A 264 8.45 -4.02 -15.12
CA VAL A 264 7.06 -4.04 -14.63
C VAL A 264 6.37 -5.34 -15.04
N VAL A 265 6.47 -5.75 -16.30
CA VAL A 265 5.91 -7.03 -16.79
C VAL A 265 6.50 -8.22 -16.03
N ARG A 266 7.82 -8.25 -15.82
CA ARG A 266 8.51 -9.32 -15.09
C ARG A 266 8.03 -9.43 -13.64
N ASP A 267 7.92 -8.31 -12.95
CA ASP A 267 7.48 -8.29 -11.57
C ASP A 267 6.00 -8.62 -11.44
N HIS A 268 5.16 -8.14 -12.37
CA HIS A 268 3.75 -8.50 -12.44
C HIS A 268 3.56 -10.02 -12.66
N LEU A 269 4.25 -10.62 -13.63
CA LEU A 269 4.19 -12.07 -13.86
C LEU A 269 4.69 -12.88 -12.65
N MET A 270 5.71 -12.40 -11.95
CA MET A 270 6.18 -13.02 -10.71
C MET A 270 5.08 -12.95 -9.62
N GLY A 271 4.33 -11.86 -9.55
CA GLY A 271 3.18 -11.71 -8.67
C GLY A 271 2.03 -12.66 -9.01
N MET A 272 1.68 -12.76 -10.30
CA MET A 272 0.68 -13.72 -10.81
C MET A 272 1.02 -15.15 -10.41
N ASP A 273 2.28 -15.56 -10.59
CA ASP A 273 2.77 -16.90 -10.22
C ASP A 273 2.66 -17.13 -8.70
N ALA A 274 3.07 -16.16 -7.90
CA ALA A 274 2.98 -16.23 -6.43
C ALA A 274 1.52 -16.33 -5.94
N GLY A 275 0.61 -15.54 -6.51
CA GLY A 275 -0.82 -15.59 -6.18
C GLY A 275 -1.45 -16.94 -6.54
N ARG A 276 -1.17 -17.47 -7.74
CA ARG A 276 -1.65 -18.81 -8.17
C ARG A 276 -1.11 -19.93 -7.30
N THR A 277 0.16 -19.85 -6.89
CA THR A 277 0.77 -20.81 -5.98
C THR A 277 0.03 -20.81 -4.63
N TRP A 278 -0.19 -19.64 -4.06
CA TRP A 278 -0.93 -19.49 -2.80
C TRP A 278 -2.36 -20.06 -2.89
N LEU A 279 -3.10 -19.77 -3.99
CA LEU A 279 -4.43 -20.31 -4.24
C LEU A 279 -4.43 -21.85 -4.28
N THR A 280 -3.43 -22.43 -4.96
CA THR A 280 -3.28 -23.89 -5.08
C THR A 280 -3.03 -24.54 -3.72
N GLU A 281 -2.10 -23.99 -2.94
CA GLU A 281 -1.79 -24.47 -1.60
C GLU A 281 -2.99 -24.34 -0.64
N ARG A 282 -3.74 -23.23 -0.72
CA ARG A 282 -4.94 -23.03 0.09
C ARG A 282 -6.02 -24.06 -0.23
N ARG A 283 -6.25 -24.37 -1.51
CA ARG A 283 -7.20 -25.40 -1.94
C ARG A 283 -6.79 -26.81 -1.48
N LEU A 284 -5.50 -27.09 -1.44
CA LEU A 284 -4.99 -28.38 -0.93
C LEU A 284 -5.17 -28.54 0.58
N ARG A 285 -5.04 -27.44 1.35
CA ARG A 285 -5.26 -27.45 2.82
C ARG A 285 -6.74 -27.54 3.20
N ALA A 286 -7.66 -27.16 2.31
CA ALA A 286 -9.10 -27.19 2.54
C ALA A 286 -9.74 -28.55 2.22
N ARG A 287 -8.98 -29.45 1.61
CA ARG A 287 -9.38 -30.86 1.33
C ARG A 287 -8.93 -31.79 2.46
#